data_18361aedca8c290a00520050fb69a396
#
_entry.id   18361aedca8c290a00520050fb69a396
#
_cell.length_a   1.000
_cell.length_b   1.000
_cell.length_c   1.000
_cell.angle_alpha   90.00
_cell.angle_beta   90.00
_cell.angle_gamma   90.00
#
_symmetry.space_group_name_H-M   'P 1'
#
loop_
_entity.id
_entity.type
_entity.pdbx_description
1 polymer ?
#
loop_
_entity_poly.entity_id
_entity_poly.type
_entity_poly.pdbx_seq_one_letter_code
_entity_poly.pdbx_strand_id
1 'polypeptide(L)'
;MEILFIIIILLLISSTVCVFLLYRHYERRLAKEIKRAQRSEQLKSVFLSNVSHALRTPLNAILGFSRLILEEKEENMSAAQVKEMASHIQQNGEQLLSFISQLLELSNFEGSMPSFTLIEVNLAELMASYRREALIVTNPDVSVRVRTDLSPHCKATLDTNFMHQLMMYLLTHAAKHTAKGDISLFYEDFRRGLKITVCYHGNVQEEPVGEDIYSFLQREDALTLDKDASGLAMSLCKAIVDAFEGEFDIYTESSMKTVATIWFPCKLVDKHK
;
A
#
# COMPACT_ATOMS: atom_id res chain seq x y z
N MET A 1 66.17 -13.31 -25.46
CA MET A 1 65.43 -12.22 -26.05
C MET A 1 64.02 -12.68 -26.46
N GLU A 2 63.86 -13.78 -27.13
CA GLU A 2 62.51 -14.27 -27.58
C GLU A 2 61.53 -14.57 -26.48
N ILE A 3 61.96 -15.17 -25.37
CA ILE A 3 61.09 -15.48 -24.23
C ILE A 3 60.55 -14.21 -23.60
N LEU A 4 61.34 -13.16 -23.44
CA LEU A 4 60.90 -11.86 -22.91
C LEU A 4 59.87 -11.20 -23.81
N PHE A 5 60.04 -11.31 -25.14
CA PHE A 5 59.06 -10.76 -26.09
C PHE A 5 57.73 -11.47 -26.06
N ILE A 6 57.73 -12.80 -25.92
CA ILE A 6 56.51 -13.61 -25.74
C ILE A 6 55.79 -13.24 -24.48
N ILE A 7 56.47 -13.04 -23.35
CA ILE A 7 55.86 -12.63 -22.09
C ILE A 7 55.20 -11.25 -22.21
N ILE A 8 55.85 -10.30 -22.88
CA ILE A 8 55.28 -8.96 -23.08
C ILE A 8 53.99 -9.02 -23.94
N ILE A 9 54.00 -9.83 -25.00
CA ILE A 9 52.82 -10.01 -25.84
C ILE A 9 51.66 -10.64 -25.04
N LEU A 10 51.93 -11.65 -24.23
CA LEU A 10 50.89 -12.28 -23.37
C LEU A 10 50.33 -11.32 -22.36
N LEU A 11 51.15 -10.46 -21.74
CA LEU A 11 50.69 -9.42 -20.81
C LEU A 11 49.82 -8.37 -21.51
N LEU A 12 50.16 -7.94 -22.73
CA LEU A 12 49.39 -7.01 -23.53
C LEU A 12 48.02 -7.62 -23.91
N ILE A 13 48.01 -8.88 -24.34
CA ILE A 13 46.74 -9.59 -24.65
C ILE A 13 45.88 -9.74 -23.40
N SER A 14 46.47 -10.14 -22.27
CA SER A 14 45.75 -10.26 -21.01
C SER A 14 45.17 -8.92 -20.56
N SER A 15 45.94 -7.83 -20.68
CA SER A 15 45.47 -6.47 -20.35
C SER A 15 44.33 -6.03 -21.25
N THR A 16 44.41 -6.24 -22.55
CA THR A 16 43.34 -5.87 -23.49
C THR A 16 42.05 -6.68 -23.25
N VAL A 17 42.19 -7.99 -22.97
CA VAL A 17 41.03 -8.83 -22.60
C VAL A 17 40.39 -8.37 -21.29
N CYS A 18 41.21 -8.05 -20.30
CA CYS A 18 40.71 -7.54 -19.01
C CYS A 18 39.93 -6.22 -19.17
N VAL A 19 40.50 -5.26 -19.91
CA VAL A 19 39.87 -3.98 -20.23
C VAL A 19 38.54 -4.20 -20.98
N PHE A 20 38.54 -5.10 -21.97
CA PHE A 20 37.34 -5.43 -22.73
C PHE A 20 36.24 -6.05 -21.87
N LEU A 21 36.59 -6.96 -20.97
CA LEU A 21 35.63 -7.58 -20.06
C LEU A 21 35.04 -6.55 -19.05
N LEU A 22 35.91 -5.67 -18.52
CA LEU A 22 35.48 -4.57 -17.64
C LEU A 22 34.53 -3.61 -18.37
N TYR A 23 34.89 -3.23 -19.62
CA TYR A 23 34.04 -2.37 -20.45
C TYR A 23 32.67 -2.99 -20.71
N ARG A 24 32.62 -4.26 -21.13
CA ARG A 24 31.33 -4.98 -21.30
C ARG A 24 30.55 -5.13 -20.02
N HIS A 25 31.21 -5.32 -18.88
CA HIS A 25 30.53 -5.36 -17.59
C HIS A 25 29.92 -4.00 -17.24
N TYR A 26 30.66 -2.91 -17.49
CA TYR A 26 30.19 -1.55 -17.24
C TYR A 26 29.03 -1.16 -18.15
N GLU A 27 29.10 -1.48 -19.44
CA GLU A 27 27.99 -1.26 -20.39
C GLU A 27 26.71 -2.00 -19.96
N ARG A 28 26.84 -3.26 -19.52
CA ARG A 28 25.69 -4.03 -19.06
C ARG A 28 25.06 -3.44 -17.80
N ARG A 29 25.88 -2.93 -16.89
CA ARG A 29 25.39 -2.22 -15.70
C ARG A 29 24.68 -0.92 -16.07
N LEU A 30 25.31 -0.12 -16.90
CA LEU A 30 24.75 1.16 -17.36
C LEU A 30 23.42 0.94 -18.10
N ALA A 31 23.35 -0.03 -19.00
CA ALA A 31 22.13 -0.38 -19.71
C ALA A 31 20.99 -0.83 -18.76
N LYS A 32 21.33 -1.56 -17.69
CA LYS A 32 20.35 -1.92 -16.64
C LYS A 32 19.84 -0.70 -15.88
N GLU A 33 20.73 0.21 -15.50
CA GLU A 33 20.33 1.43 -14.77
C GLU A 33 19.51 2.38 -15.64
N ILE A 34 19.89 2.55 -16.92
CA ILE A 34 19.09 3.32 -17.88
C ILE A 34 17.71 2.71 -18.06
N LYS A 35 17.62 1.38 -18.21
CA LYS A 35 16.34 0.68 -18.35
C LYS A 35 15.46 0.80 -17.09
N ARG A 36 16.07 0.76 -15.90
CA ARG A 36 15.39 1.00 -14.64
C ARG A 36 14.87 2.42 -14.54
N ALA A 37 15.70 3.41 -14.86
CA ALA A 37 15.31 4.82 -14.85
C ALA A 37 14.18 5.09 -15.84
N GLN A 38 14.26 4.59 -17.08
CA GLN A 38 13.19 4.72 -18.08
C GLN A 38 11.90 4.06 -17.63
N ARG A 39 11.99 2.87 -17.01
CA ARG A 39 10.82 2.18 -16.46
C ARG A 39 10.19 3.01 -15.34
N SER A 40 10.98 3.54 -14.41
CA SER A 40 10.49 4.41 -13.34
C SER A 40 9.80 5.66 -13.89
N GLU A 41 10.35 6.29 -14.92
CA GLU A 41 9.76 7.49 -15.55
C GLU A 41 8.44 7.17 -16.27
N GLN A 42 8.37 6.05 -17.00
CA GLN A 42 7.13 5.58 -17.61
C GLN A 42 6.07 5.29 -16.54
N LEU A 43 6.44 4.61 -15.45
CA LEU A 43 5.58 4.31 -14.33
C LEU A 43 5.00 5.59 -13.72
N LYS A 44 5.84 6.59 -13.48
CA LYS A 44 5.43 7.90 -12.97
C LYS A 44 4.44 8.61 -13.91
N SER A 45 4.65 8.51 -15.22
CA SER A 45 3.75 9.13 -16.21
C SER A 45 2.37 8.45 -16.22
N VAL A 46 2.32 7.12 -16.20
CA VAL A 46 1.06 6.36 -16.12
C VAL A 46 0.33 6.65 -14.82
N PHE A 47 1.06 6.67 -13.69
CA PHE A 47 0.52 7.06 -12.38
C PHE A 47 -0.16 8.44 -12.44
N LEU A 48 0.51 9.47 -12.95
CA LEU A 48 -0.05 10.82 -13.05
C LEU A 48 -1.30 10.86 -13.96
N SER A 49 -1.30 10.07 -15.04
CA SER A 49 -2.46 9.93 -15.91
C SER A 49 -3.65 9.32 -15.17
N ASN A 50 -3.42 8.23 -14.43
CA ASN A 50 -4.45 7.53 -13.67
C ASN A 50 -4.98 8.39 -12.51
N VAL A 51 -4.09 9.10 -11.78
CA VAL A 51 -4.48 10.09 -10.77
C VAL A 51 -5.38 11.16 -11.36
N SER A 52 -5.02 11.71 -12.54
CA SER A 52 -5.83 12.73 -13.21
C SER A 52 -7.21 12.20 -13.58
N HIS A 53 -7.30 10.94 -14.00
CA HIS A 53 -8.57 10.30 -14.31
C HIS A 53 -9.41 10.06 -13.05
N ALA A 54 -8.79 9.56 -11.99
CA ALA A 54 -9.44 9.31 -10.71
C ALA A 54 -9.98 10.60 -10.04
N LEU A 55 -9.28 11.73 -10.18
CA LEU A 55 -9.75 13.03 -9.70
C LEU A 55 -10.90 13.58 -10.56
N ARG A 56 -10.90 13.33 -11.87
CA ARG A 56 -11.89 13.89 -12.79
C ARG A 56 -13.29 13.32 -12.55
N THR A 57 -13.42 12.05 -12.22
CA THR A 57 -14.71 11.38 -12.02
C THR A 57 -15.55 12.01 -10.92
N PRO A 58 -15.09 12.11 -9.65
CA PRO A 58 -15.86 12.74 -8.58
C PRO A 58 -16.04 14.24 -8.82
N LEU A 59 -15.07 14.91 -9.42
CA LEU A 59 -15.19 16.33 -9.75
C LEU A 59 -16.30 16.59 -10.78
N ASN A 60 -16.39 15.74 -11.80
CA ASN A 60 -17.48 15.82 -12.79
C ASN A 60 -18.85 15.52 -12.17
N ALA A 61 -18.92 14.58 -11.22
CA ALA A 61 -20.14 14.29 -10.48
C ALA A 61 -20.58 15.50 -9.64
N ILE A 62 -19.65 16.11 -8.89
CA ILE A 62 -19.91 17.34 -8.11
C ILE A 62 -20.43 18.46 -9.03
N LEU A 63 -19.74 18.71 -10.14
CA LEU A 63 -20.12 19.75 -11.08
C LEU A 63 -21.47 19.44 -11.76
N GLY A 64 -21.72 18.16 -12.11
CA GLY A 64 -22.97 17.72 -12.73
C GLY A 64 -24.17 17.93 -11.80
N PHE A 65 -24.10 17.43 -10.56
CA PHE A 65 -25.18 17.63 -9.58
C PHE A 65 -25.37 19.10 -9.21
N SER A 66 -24.28 19.87 -9.09
CA SER A 66 -24.36 21.31 -8.86
C SER A 66 -25.07 22.05 -9.98
N ARG A 67 -24.80 21.71 -11.25
CA ARG A 67 -25.50 22.30 -12.41
C ARG A 67 -26.97 21.95 -12.41
N LEU A 68 -27.32 20.70 -12.16
CA LEU A 68 -28.72 20.27 -12.09
C LEU A 68 -29.49 21.08 -11.04
N ILE A 69 -28.92 21.32 -9.87
CA ILE A 69 -29.52 22.15 -8.82
C ILE A 69 -29.70 23.62 -9.26
N LEU A 70 -28.74 24.14 -10.06
CA LEU A 70 -28.75 25.56 -10.47
C LEU A 70 -29.60 25.82 -11.72
N GLU A 71 -29.72 24.86 -12.63
CA GLU A 71 -30.39 25.05 -13.95
C GLU A 71 -31.87 24.66 -13.93
N GLU A 72 -32.27 23.79 -12.98
CA GLU A 72 -33.66 23.37 -12.87
C GLU A 72 -34.50 24.44 -12.16
N LYS A 73 -35.70 24.76 -12.74
CA LYS A 73 -36.56 25.72 -12.10
C LYS A 73 -37.08 25.19 -10.76
N GLU A 74 -37.15 26.06 -9.75
CA GLU A 74 -37.62 25.74 -8.38
C GLU A 74 -38.98 25.01 -8.37
N GLU A 75 -39.83 25.19 -9.38
CA GLU A 75 -41.13 24.55 -9.51
C GLU A 75 -41.07 23.05 -9.86
N ASN A 76 -39.96 22.58 -10.42
CA ASN A 76 -39.83 21.21 -10.95
C ASN A 76 -39.05 20.26 -10.02
N MET A 77 -38.39 20.76 -9.00
CA MET A 77 -37.55 19.95 -8.13
C MET A 77 -38.07 19.92 -6.68
N SER A 78 -38.32 18.72 -6.17
CA SER A 78 -38.70 18.57 -4.77
C SER A 78 -37.50 18.79 -3.83
N ALA A 79 -37.78 19.27 -2.61
CA ALA A 79 -36.76 19.40 -1.57
C ALA A 79 -36.00 18.09 -1.29
N ALA A 80 -36.65 16.94 -1.49
CA ALA A 80 -36.03 15.61 -1.35
C ALA A 80 -34.98 15.37 -2.43
N GLN A 81 -35.27 15.73 -3.70
CA GLN A 81 -34.30 15.59 -4.82
C GLN A 81 -33.09 16.52 -4.65
N VAL A 82 -33.33 17.78 -4.20
CA VAL A 82 -32.21 18.70 -3.90
C VAL A 82 -31.32 18.14 -2.79
N LYS A 83 -31.92 17.58 -1.73
CA LYS A 83 -31.18 16.95 -0.62
C LYS A 83 -30.38 15.73 -1.09
N GLU A 84 -30.93 14.91 -1.98
CA GLU A 84 -30.26 13.75 -2.57
C GLU A 84 -29.05 14.18 -3.39
N MET A 85 -29.20 15.16 -4.29
CA MET A 85 -28.10 15.72 -5.09
C MET A 85 -27.03 16.36 -4.22
N ALA A 86 -27.41 17.11 -3.19
CA ALA A 86 -26.48 17.69 -2.22
C ALA A 86 -25.69 16.60 -1.47
N SER A 87 -26.35 15.48 -1.11
CA SER A 87 -25.70 14.32 -0.50
C SER A 87 -24.66 13.68 -1.42
N HIS A 88 -24.97 13.55 -2.73
CA HIS A 88 -24.02 13.07 -3.73
C HIS A 88 -22.82 14.02 -3.89
N ILE A 89 -23.04 15.33 -3.90
CA ILE A 89 -21.97 16.33 -3.94
C ILE A 89 -21.06 16.17 -2.73
N GLN A 90 -21.65 16.08 -1.54
CA GLN A 90 -20.88 15.91 -0.30
C GLN A 90 -20.08 14.61 -0.32
N GLN A 91 -20.68 13.48 -0.68
CA GLN A 91 -20.01 12.18 -0.74
C GLN A 91 -18.84 12.17 -1.71
N ASN A 92 -19.02 12.72 -2.93
CA ASN A 92 -17.93 12.83 -3.90
C ASN A 92 -16.83 13.79 -3.43
N GLY A 93 -17.19 14.87 -2.72
CA GLY A 93 -16.24 15.79 -2.10
C GLY A 93 -15.39 15.13 -1.01
N GLU A 94 -16.00 14.35 -0.13
CA GLU A 94 -15.30 13.59 0.91
C GLU A 94 -14.37 12.52 0.31
N GLN A 95 -14.81 11.82 -0.74
CA GLN A 95 -13.98 10.87 -1.48
C GLN A 95 -12.75 11.56 -2.11
N LEU A 96 -12.95 12.74 -2.73
CA LEU A 96 -11.87 13.52 -3.33
C LEU A 96 -10.84 13.96 -2.30
N LEU A 97 -11.29 14.47 -1.15
CA LEU A 97 -10.41 14.88 -0.05
C LEU A 97 -9.62 13.70 0.51
N SER A 98 -10.27 12.56 0.71
CA SER A 98 -9.60 11.32 1.17
C SER A 98 -8.52 10.88 0.17
N PHE A 99 -8.82 10.90 -1.12
CA PHE A 99 -7.88 10.52 -2.17
C PHE A 99 -6.67 11.45 -2.22
N ILE A 100 -6.88 12.78 -2.13
CA ILE A 100 -5.79 13.76 -2.10
C ILE A 100 -4.91 13.56 -0.87
N SER A 101 -5.52 13.32 0.30
CA SER A 101 -4.77 13.07 1.54
C SER A 101 -3.87 11.83 1.40
N GLN A 102 -4.38 10.74 0.85
CA GLN A 102 -3.61 9.53 0.58
C GLN A 102 -2.46 9.75 -0.41
N LEU A 103 -2.67 10.57 -1.46
CA LEU A 103 -1.62 10.94 -2.41
C LEU A 103 -0.50 11.75 -1.75
N LEU A 104 -0.84 12.70 -0.89
CA LEU A 104 0.14 13.50 -0.16
C LEU A 104 0.95 12.63 0.81
N GLU A 105 0.29 11.69 1.51
CA GLU A 105 0.97 10.73 2.37
C GLU A 105 1.95 9.85 1.59
N LEU A 106 1.51 9.31 0.44
CA LEU A 106 2.38 8.51 -0.44
C LEU A 106 3.60 9.31 -0.91
N SER A 107 3.39 10.56 -1.33
CA SER A 107 4.47 11.47 -1.75
C SER A 107 5.48 11.73 -0.64
N ASN A 108 5.04 11.83 0.61
CA ASN A 108 5.91 12.01 1.77
C ASN A 108 6.79 10.78 2.02
N PHE A 109 6.28 9.57 1.80
CA PHE A 109 7.07 8.34 1.90
C PHE A 109 8.14 8.21 0.81
N GLU A 110 7.91 8.77 -0.38
CA GLU A 110 8.90 8.73 -1.48
C GLU A 110 9.98 9.81 -1.37
N GLY A 111 9.63 10.98 -0.84
CA GLY A 111 10.51 12.15 -0.83
C GLY A 111 11.52 12.19 0.31
N SER A 112 11.28 11.50 1.42
CA SER A 112 12.13 11.51 2.61
C SER A 112 11.87 10.28 3.46
N MET A 113 12.90 9.66 4.00
CA MET A 113 12.73 8.66 5.06
C MET A 113 11.90 9.28 6.19
N PRO A 114 10.73 8.74 6.52
CA PRO A 114 9.94 9.27 7.62
C PRO A 114 10.71 9.15 8.94
N SER A 115 10.65 10.18 9.76
CA SER A 115 11.20 10.11 11.11
C SER A 115 10.23 9.32 12.00
N PHE A 116 10.62 8.11 12.39
CA PHE A 116 9.81 7.27 13.28
C PHE A 116 9.95 7.68 14.73
N THR A 117 8.82 7.77 15.42
CA THR A 117 8.77 7.93 16.87
C THR A 117 8.50 6.57 17.53
N LEU A 118 9.57 5.84 17.79
CA LEU A 118 9.47 4.49 18.36
C LEU A 118 9.18 4.55 19.86
N ILE A 119 8.07 3.95 20.28
CA ILE A 119 7.66 3.82 21.68
C ILE A 119 7.37 2.36 22.03
N GLU A 120 7.55 2.01 23.31
CA GLU A 120 7.21 0.68 23.82
C GLU A 120 5.72 0.60 24.15
N VAL A 121 5.00 -0.30 23.51
CA VAL A 121 3.55 -0.49 23.67
C VAL A 121 3.19 -1.93 23.95
N ASN A 122 2.09 -2.15 24.68
CA ASN A 122 1.51 -3.46 24.87
C ASN A 122 0.76 -3.90 23.61
N LEU A 123 1.15 -5.04 23.02
CA LEU A 123 0.56 -5.52 21.77
C LEU A 123 -0.91 -5.93 21.94
N ALA A 124 -1.28 -6.54 23.06
CA ALA A 124 -2.64 -6.98 23.28
C ALA A 124 -3.60 -5.78 23.37
N GLU A 125 -3.20 -4.71 24.08
CA GLU A 125 -3.99 -3.48 24.18
C GLU A 125 -4.10 -2.77 22.82
N LEU A 126 -2.99 -2.68 22.07
CA LEU A 126 -2.94 -2.07 20.75
C LEU A 126 -3.85 -2.81 19.75
N MET A 127 -3.75 -4.13 19.66
CA MET A 127 -4.58 -4.93 18.75
C MET A 127 -6.05 -4.93 19.17
N ALA A 128 -6.34 -4.84 20.47
CA ALA A 128 -7.70 -4.66 20.97
C ALA A 128 -8.30 -3.29 20.59
N SER A 129 -7.49 -2.22 20.51
CA SER A 129 -7.98 -0.92 20.01
C SER A 129 -8.33 -1.00 18.53
N TYR A 130 -7.49 -1.60 17.70
CA TYR A 130 -7.77 -1.78 16.26
C TYR A 130 -9.01 -2.63 16.02
N ARG A 131 -9.24 -3.67 16.83
CA ARG A 131 -10.49 -4.44 16.78
C ARG A 131 -11.71 -3.58 17.06
N ARG A 132 -11.67 -2.71 18.08
CA ARG A 132 -12.78 -1.82 18.40
C ARG A 132 -13.09 -0.85 17.26
N GLU A 133 -12.06 -0.28 16.65
CA GLU A 133 -12.21 0.64 15.53
C GLU A 133 -12.73 -0.07 14.27
N ALA A 134 -12.23 -1.28 13.98
CA ALA A 134 -12.72 -2.08 12.87
C ALA A 134 -14.21 -2.42 13.01
N LEU A 135 -14.71 -2.70 14.21
CA LEU A 135 -16.12 -2.96 14.46
C LEU A 135 -17.04 -1.77 14.14
N ILE A 136 -16.51 -0.54 14.10
CA ILE A 136 -17.29 0.66 13.74
C ILE A 136 -17.54 0.71 12.23
N VAL A 137 -16.57 0.22 11.44
CA VAL A 137 -16.62 0.29 9.97
C VAL A 137 -17.10 -1.00 9.30
N THR A 138 -17.26 -2.09 10.07
CA THR A 138 -17.78 -3.38 9.59
C THR A 138 -19.28 -3.44 9.61
N ASN A 139 -19.88 -4.24 8.71
CA ASN A 139 -21.30 -4.56 8.78
C ASN A 139 -21.65 -5.28 10.11
N PRO A 140 -22.88 -5.12 10.63
CA PRO A 140 -23.29 -5.77 11.87
C PRO A 140 -23.19 -7.31 11.86
N ASP A 141 -23.26 -7.93 10.68
CA ASP A 141 -23.16 -9.39 10.48
C ASP A 141 -21.70 -9.88 10.39
N VAL A 142 -20.72 -8.99 10.56
CA VAL A 142 -19.29 -9.33 10.48
C VAL A 142 -18.68 -9.31 11.87
N SER A 143 -18.04 -10.41 12.26
CA SER A 143 -17.27 -10.48 13.50
C SER A 143 -15.80 -10.18 13.28
N VAL A 144 -15.18 -9.39 14.18
CA VAL A 144 -13.73 -9.12 14.15
C VAL A 144 -13.07 -9.87 15.31
N ARG A 145 -12.16 -10.80 14.99
CA ARG A 145 -11.48 -11.66 15.97
C ARG A 145 -10.00 -11.37 16.00
N VAL A 146 -9.43 -11.26 17.20
CA VAL A 146 -7.99 -11.12 17.40
C VAL A 146 -7.47 -12.40 18.07
N ARG A 147 -6.37 -12.95 17.54
CA ARG A 147 -5.71 -14.14 18.06
C ARG A 147 -4.20 -13.92 18.11
N THR A 148 -3.54 -14.56 19.06
CA THR A 148 -2.08 -14.54 19.20
C THR A 148 -1.62 -15.69 20.07
N ASP A 149 -0.38 -16.12 19.87
CA ASP A 149 0.35 -17.05 20.74
C ASP A 149 1.28 -16.30 21.73
N LEU A 150 1.30 -14.96 21.68
CA LEU A 150 2.09 -14.14 22.59
C LEU A 150 1.39 -13.92 23.92
N SER A 151 2.19 -13.70 24.96
CA SER A 151 1.70 -13.33 26.28
C SER A 151 0.87 -12.02 26.22
N PRO A 152 -0.20 -11.87 27.03
CA PRO A 152 -0.93 -10.60 27.16
C PRO A 152 -0.08 -9.41 27.60
N HIS A 153 1.11 -9.66 28.15
CA HIS A 153 2.06 -8.64 28.59
C HIS A 153 3.20 -8.40 27.60
N CYS A 154 3.15 -9.04 26.41
CA CYS A 154 4.14 -8.85 25.37
C CYS A 154 4.11 -7.40 24.87
N LYS A 155 5.30 -6.77 24.85
CA LYS A 155 5.49 -5.40 24.37
C LYS A 155 6.32 -5.38 23.11
N ALA A 156 6.03 -4.41 22.24
CA ALA A 156 6.80 -4.10 21.04
C ALA A 156 7.27 -2.65 21.05
N THR A 157 8.44 -2.41 20.47
CA THR A 157 8.92 -1.03 20.22
C THR A 157 8.60 -0.69 18.76
N LEU A 158 7.66 0.22 18.54
CA LEU A 158 7.16 0.59 17.22
C LEU A 158 6.59 2.01 17.21
N ASP A 159 6.38 2.56 16.02
CA ASP A 159 5.66 3.82 15.84
C ASP A 159 4.15 3.54 15.78
N THR A 160 3.43 4.03 16.78
CA THR A 160 1.98 3.77 16.91
C THR A 160 1.16 4.51 15.86
N ASN A 161 1.61 5.65 15.36
CA ASN A 161 0.86 6.43 14.37
C ASN A 161 0.87 5.72 13.01
N PHE A 162 2.06 5.32 12.53
CA PHE A 162 2.18 4.57 11.30
C PHE A 162 1.55 3.18 11.40
N MET A 163 1.69 2.52 12.56
CA MET A 163 1.02 1.24 12.78
C MET A 163 -0.50 1.37 12.77
N HIS A 164 -1.04 2.42 13.39
CA HIS A 164 -2.48 2.70 13.37
C HIS A 164 -2.97 2.92 11.94
N GLN A 165 -2.28 3.76 11.19
CA GLN A 165 -2.60 4.07 9.80
C GLN A 165 -2.60 2.81 8.92
N LEU A 166 -1.54 2.00 9.00
CA LEU A 166 -1.40 0.72 8.31
C LEU A 166 -2.56 -0.24 8.64
N MET A 167 -2.84 -0.41 9.94
CA MET A 167 -3.90 -1.31 10.38
C MET A 167 -5.28 -0.82 9.97
N MET A 168 -5.54 0.49 10.01
CA MET A 168 -6.83 1.05 9.60
C MET A 168 -7.05 0.93 8.10
N TYR A 169 -6.03 1.09 7.25
CA TYR A 169 -6.15 0.83 5.82
C TYR A 169 -6.52 -0.63 5.55
N LEU A 170 -5.83 -1.58 6.18
CA LEU A 170 -6.11 -3.01 5.99
C LEU A 170 -7.48 -3.43 6.52
N LEU A 171 -7.85 -2.98 7.73
CA LEU A 171 -9.11 -3.36 8.35
C LEU A 171 -10.31 -2.71 7.64
N THR A 172 -10.18 -1.47 7.17
CA THR A 172 -11.22 -0.82 6.36
C THR A 172 -11.38 -1.53 5.01
N HIS A 173 -10.27 -1.93 4.38
CA HIS A 173 -10.31 -2.74 3.17
C HIS A 173 -11.00 -4.08 3.43
N ALA A 174 -10.61 -4.78 4.49
CA ALA A 174 -11.24 -6.05 4.86
C ALA A 174 -12.75 -5.90 5.14
N ALA A 175 -13.15 -4.82 5.83
CA ALA A 175 -14.55 -4.53 6.14
C ALA A 175 -15.39 -4.31 4.87
N LYS A 176 -14.87 -3.58 3.89
CA LYS A 176 -15.55 -3.32 2.61
C LYS A 176 -15.78 -4.59 1.79
N HIS A 177 -14.80 -5.52 1.82
CA HIS A 177 -14.87 -6.76 1.06
C HIS A 177 -15.56 -7.91 1.79
N THR A 178 -15.93 -7.74 3.06
CA THR A 178 -16.61 -8.75 3.86
C THR A 178 -18.04 -8.34 4.15
N ALA A 179 -18.99 -8.87 3.37
CA ALA A 179 -20.42 -8.60 3.60
C ALA A 179 -20.96 -9.37 4.81
N LYS A 180 -20.51 -10.61 5.04
CA LYS A 180 -20.87 -11.49 6.16
C LYS A 180 -19.71 -12.41 6.52
N GLY A 181 -19.63 -12.82 7.79
CA GLY A 181 -18.62 -13.76 8.26
C GLY A 181 -17.68 -13.17 9.28
N ASP A 182 -16.38 -13.43 9.15
CA ASP A 182 -15.39 -12.96 10.10
C ASP A 182 -14.15 -12.37 9.43
N ILE A 183 -13.63 -11.33 10.06
CA ILE A 183 -12.30 -10.77 9.82
C ILE A 183 -11.44 -11.26 10.98
N SER A 184 -10.37 -11.98 10.71
CA SER A 184 -9.45 -12.48 11.73
C SER A 184 -8.09 -11.80 11.63
N LEU A 185 -7.63 -11.26 12.75
CA LEU A 185 -6.33 -10.67 12.93
C LEU A 185 -5.50 -11.58 13.81
N PHE A 186 -4.40 -12.10 13.27
CA PHE A 186 -3.43 -12.92 14.00
C PHE A 186 -2.10 -12.19 14.06
N TYR A 187 -1.43 -12.19 15.22
CA TYR A 187 -0.10 -11.61 15.37
C TYR A 187 0.83 -12.51 16.18
N GLU A 188 2.08 -12.57 15.74
CA GLU A 188 3.09 -13.51 16.26
C GLU A 188 4.51 -12.92 16.24
N ASP A 189 5.41 -13.48 17.08
CA ASP A 189 6.86 -13.28 16.98
C ASP A 189 7.40 -14.11 15.80
N PHE A 190 7.94 -13.45 14.79
CA PHE A 190 8.47 -14.11 13.62
C PHE A 190 9.76 -13.41 13.15
N ARG A 191 10.83 -14.16 12.92
CA ARG A 191 12.13 -13.65 12.42
C ARG A 191 12.66 -12.44 13.19
N ARG A 192 12.56 -12.43 14.52
CA ARG A 192 12.95 -11.29 15.39
C ARG A 192 12.17 -10.01 15.06
N GLY A 193 10.91 -10.13 14.79
CA GLY A 193 10.01 -9.04 14.47
C GLY A 193 8.57 -9.40 14.73
N LEU A 194 7.68 -8.49 14.46
CA LEU A 194 6.24 -8.68 14.56
C LEU A 194 5.69 -9.06 13.20
N LYS A 195 4.99 -10.19 13.14
CA LYS A 195 4.20 -10.57 11.97
C LYS A 195 2.72 -10.43 12.31
N ILE A 196 1.98 -9.77 11.44
CA ILE A 196 0.54 -9.58 11.53
C ILE A 196 -0.10 -10.17 10.28
N THR A 197 -1.13 -10.98 10.47
CA THR A 197 -1.90 -11.58 9.38
C THR A 197 -3.37 -11.18 9.54
N VAL A 198 -3.93 -10.56 8.52
CA VAL A 198 -5.36 -10.22 8.44
C VAL A 198 -6.00 -11.13 7.39
N CYS A 199 -6.97 -11.93 7.83
CA CYS A 199 -7.71 -12.82 6.94
C CYS A 199 -9.19 -12.39 6.91
N TYR A 200 -9.78 -12.36 5.72
CA TYR A 200 -11.17 -11.98 5.53
C TYR A 200 -11.77 -12.65 4.31
N HIS A 201 -13.10 -12.67 4.19
CA HIS A 201 -13.80 -13.23 3.04
C HIS A 201 -14.03 -12.12 2.01
N GLY A 202 -13.43 -12.28 0.84
CA GLY A 202 -13.56 -11.36 -0.28
C GLY A 202 -12.57 -11.75 -1.36
N ASN A 203 -12.89 -11.45 -2.60
CA ASN A 203 -11.98 -11.69 -3.73
C ASN A 203 -11.20 -10.40 -4.00
N VAL A 204 -9.92 -10.39 -3.67
CA VAL A 204 -8.98 -9.45 -4.28
C VAL A 204 -8.53 -10.11 -5.57
N GLN A 205 -8.78 -9.48 -6.72
CA GLN A 205 -8.30 -10.01 -7.99
C GLN A 205 -6.82 -10.33 -7.87
N GLU A 206 -6.49 -11.62 -8.14
CA GLU A 206 -5.14 -12.16 -7.98
C GLU A 206 -4.18 -11.47 -8.95
N GLU A 207 -3.46 -10.51 -8.43
CA GLU A 207 -2.19 -10.16 -9.04
C GLU A 207 -1.20 -9.78 -7.93
N PRO A 208 0.04 -10.27 -8.00
CA PRO A 208 1.02 -9.99 -6.96
C PRO A 208 1.17 -8.48 -6.77
N VAL A 209 1.22 -8.04 -5.52
CA VAL A 209 1.68 -6.69 -5.18
C VAL A 209 3.06 -6.56 -5.83
N GLY A 210 3.17 -5.74 -6.87
CA GLY A 210 4.40 -5.62 -7.65
C GLY A 210 5.57 -5.24 -6.74
N GLU A 211 6.78 -5.57 -7.19
CA GLU A 211 8.03 -5.24 -6.47
C GLU A 211 8.19 -3.74 -6.19
N ASP A 212 7.35 -2.90 -6.82
CA ASP A 212 7.39 -1.44 -6.78
C ASP A 212 5.96 -0.89 -6.67
N ILE A 213 5.79 0.14 -5.82
CA ILE A 213 4.54 0.87 -5.59
C ILE A 213 3.90 1.36 -6.90
N TYR A 214 4.73 1.79 -7.86
CA TYR A 214 4.28 2.27 -9.16
C TYR A 214 3.71 1.15 -10.03
N SER A 215 4.22 -0.09 -9.93
CA SER A 215 3.67 -1.22 -10.68
C SER A 215 2.26 -1.58 -10.20
N PHE A 216 1.97 -1.39 -8.92
CA PHE A 216 0.63 -1.55 -8.36
C PHE A 216 -0.32 -0.42 -8.81
N LEU A 217 0.15 0.83 -8.81
CA LEU A 217 -0.63 2.00 -9.23
C LEU A 217 -0.88 2.07 -10.76
N GLN A 218 -0.23 1.21 -11.56
CA GLN A 218 -0.47 1.10 -13.01
C GLN A 218 -1.76 0.41 -13.39
N ARG A 219 -2.41 -0.29 -12.48
CA ARG A 219 -3.67 -0.96 -12.78
C ARG A 219 -4.76 0.08 -12.97
N GLU A 220 -5.49 -0.02 -14.07
CA GLU A 220 -6.69 0.80 -14.30
C GLU A 220 -7.67 0.71 -13.12
N ASP A 221 -7.71 -0.46 -12.45
CA ASP A 221 -8.60 -0.73 -11.32
C ASP A 221 -8.11 -0.17 -9.98
N ALA A 222 -6.80 0.09 -9.85
CA ALA A 222 -6.20 0.54 -8.58
C ALA A 222 -6.62 1.96 -8.20
N LEU A 223 -7.03 2.78 -9.16
CA LEU A 223 -7.37 4.20 -8.98
C LEU A 223 -8.81 4.52 -9.36
N THR A 224 -9.65 3.51 -9.64
CA THR A 224 -11.08 3.75 -9.90
C THR A 224 -11.79 4.05 -8.59
N LEU A 225 -12.23 5.29 -8.44
CA LEU A 225 -13.01 5.76 -7.28
C LEU A 225 -14.39 5.09 -7.17
N ASP A 226 -14.88 4.44 -8.24
CA ASP A 226 -16.20 3.79 -8.30
C ASP A 226 -16.24 2.40 -7.64
N LYS A 227 -15.08 1.77 -7.44
CA LYS A 227 -14.95 0.47 -6.77
C LYS A 227 -13.82 0.49 -5.75
N ASP A 228 -13.94 1.35 -4.76
CA ASP A 228 -13.04 1.44 -3.61
C ASP A 228 -11.68 2.10 -3.90
N ALA A 229 -11.39 3.16 -3.17
CA ALA A 229 -10.05 3.73 -2.98
C ALA A 229 -9.03 2.70 -2.40
N SER A 230 -9.32 1.40 -2.56
CA SER A 230 -8.58 0.27 -1.98
C SER A 230 -7.19 0.12 -2.59
N GLY A 231 -7.01 0.48 -3.86
CA GLY A 231 -5.72 0.37 -4.52
C GLY A 231 -4.65 1.30 -3.96
N LEU A 232 -5.01 2.56 -3.73
CA LEU A 232 -4.10 3.53 -3.13
C LEU A 232 -3.80 3.19 -1.66
N ALA A 233 -4.81 2.70 -0.92
CA ALA A 233 -4.62 2.23 0.46
C ALA A 233 -3.62 1.07 0.55
N MET A 234 -3.65 0.10 -0.37
CA MET A 234 -2.68 -1.00 -0.39
C MET A 234 -1.28 -0.51 -0.76
N SER A 235 -1.17 0.48 -1.65
CA SER A 235 0.11 1.13 -1.97
C SER A 235 0.70 1.86 -0.77
N LEU A 236 -0.15 2.52 0.02
CA LEU A 236 0.27 3.14 1.28
C LEU A 236 0.70 2.10 2.31
N CYS A 237 -0.04 0.99 2.45
CA CYS A 237 0.38 -0.12 3.30
C CYS A 237 1.77 -0.61 2.91
N LYS A 238 2.02 -0.82 1.61
CA LYS A 238 3.33 -1.23 1.10
C LYS A 238 4.41 -0.19 1.43
N ALA A 239 4.14 1.10 1.18
CA ALA A 239 5.08 2.19 1.47
C ALA A 239 5.44 2.29 2.95
N ILE A 240 4.44 2.18 3.83
CA ILE A 240 4.65 2.19 5.27
C ILE A 240 5.54 1.01 5.69
N VAL A 241 5.20 -0.20 5.23
CA VAL A 241 5.94 -1.42 5.57
C VAL A 241 7.37 -1.38 5.04
N ASP A 242 7.58 -0.92 3.80
CA ASP A 242 8.92 -0.76 3.22
C ASP A 242 9.76 0.27 3.99
N ALA A 243 9.15 1.37 4.47
CA ALA A 243 9.83 2.36 5.31
C ALA A 243 10.29 1.78 6.66
N PHE A 244 9.62 0.74 7.16
CA PHE A 244 10.05 -0.05 8.34
C PHE A 244 11.02 -1.18 8.00
N GLU A 245 11.52 -1.27 6.76
CA GLU A 245 12.33 -2.39 6.27
C GLU A 245 11.63 -3.76 6.41
N GLY A 246 10.29 -3.73 6.26
CA GLY A 246 9.42 -4.89 6.42
C GLY A 246 9.05 -5.58 5.11
N GLU A 247 8.18 -6.58 5.24
CA GLU A 247 7.62 -7.34 4.11
C GLU A 247 6.09 -7.22 4.16
N PHE A 248 5.46 -6.93 3.02
CA PHE A 248 4.01 -6.90 2.85
C PHE A 248 3.59 -7.78 1.68
N ASP A 249 2.66 -8.66 1.93
CA ASP A 249 2.08 -9.55 0.93
C ASP A 249 0.55 -9.66 1.11
N ILE A 250 -0.17 -9.73 -0.01
CA ILE A 250 -1.62 -9.91 -0.02
C ILE A 250 -2.01 -10.84 -1.17
N TYR A 251 -2.77 -11.88 -0.87
CA TYR A 251 -3.22 -12.85 -1.87
C TYR A 251 -4.59 -13.42 -1.49
N THR A 252 -5.27 -13.95 -2.49
CA THR A 252 -6.56 -14.65 -2.29
C THR A 252 -6.36 -16.16 -2.46
N GLU A 253 -6.78 -16.92 -1.45
CA GLU A 253 -6.85 -18.37 -1.53
C GLU A 253 -8.04 -18.83 -2.41
N SER A 254 -7.99 -20.06 -2.94
CA SER A 254 -9.02 -20.65 -3.81
C SER A 254 -10.44 -20.71 -3.20
N SER A 255 -10.59 -20.38 -1.92
CA SER A 255 -11.85 -20.32 -1.17
C SER A 255 -12.46 -18.92 -1.07
N MET A 256 -12.06 -17.95 -1.87
CA MET A 256 -12.40 -16.52 -1.74
C MET A 256 -11.98 -15.91 -0.39
N LYS A 257 -10.98 -16.47 0.25
CA LYS A 257 -10.40 -15.95 1.47
C LYS A 257 -9.16 -15.15 1.13
N THR A 258 -9.17 -13.85 1.41
CA THR A 258 -8.00 -13.00 1.26
C THR A 258 -7.17 -12.99 2.52
N VAL A 259 -5.86 -13.09 2.34
CA VAL A 259 -4.85 -13.09 3.39
C VAL A 259 -3.88 -11.95 3.11
N ALA A 260 -3.84 -10.97 4.00
CA ALA A 260 -2.83 -9.92 4.01
C ALA A 260 -1.84 -10.20 5.14
N THR A 261 -0.56 -10.26 4.80
CA THR A 261 0.53 -10.54 5.75
C THR A 261 1.49 -9.38 5.78
N ILE A 262 1.80 -8.91 6.97
CA ILE A 262 2.78 -7.86 7.24
C ILE A 262 3.83 -8.44 8.17
N TRP A 263 5.08 -8.17 7.88
CA TRP A 263 6.18 -8.40 8.81
C TRP A 263 7.08 -7.17 8.83
N PHE A 264 7.55 -6.80 10.00
CA PHE A 264 8.58 -5.78 10.15
C PHE A 264 9.48 -6.07 11.36
N PRO A 265 10.77 -5.71 11.26
CA PRO A 265 11.71 -5.92 12.36
C PRO A 265 11.34 -5.00 13.52
N CYS A 266 11.15 -5.54 14.70
CA CYS A 266 10.96 -4.76 15.92
C CYS A 266 11.44 -5.55 17.14
N LYS A 267 11.75 -4.83 18.22
CA LYS A 267 12.09 -5.48 19.48
C LYS A 267 10.81 -5.92 20.19
N LEU A 268 10.67 -7.22 20.37
CA LEU A 268 9.63 -7.81 21.21
C LEU A 268 10.19 -8.14 22.59
N VAL A 269 9.44 -7.80 23.63
CA VAL A 269 9.76 -8.13 25.03
C VAL A 269 8.59 -8.90 25.60
N ASP A 270 8.72 -10.22 25.64
CA ASP A 270 7.77 -11.09 26.31
C ASP A 270 8.36 -11.53 27.66
N LYS A 271 7.77 -11.09 28.78
CA LYS A 271 8.27 -11.36 30.12
C LYS A 271 7.97 -12.78 30.62
N HIS A 272 7.39 -13.64 29.77
CA HIS A 272 6.97 -14.99 30.11
C HIS A 272 7.65 -16.10 29.28
N LYS A 273 8.73 -15.78 28.56
CA LYS A 273 9.64 -16.80 28.00
C LYS A 273 10.93 -16.89 28.78
#